data_5af12c66e8373a85c2930657fc13eef6
#
_entry.id   5af12c66e8373a85c2930657fc13eef6
#
_cell.length_a   1.000
_cell.length_b   1.000
_cell.length_c   1.000
_cell.angle_alpha   90.00
_cell.angle_beta   90.00
_cell.angle_gamma   90.00
#
_symmetry.space_group_name_H-M   'P 1'
#
loop_
_entity.id
_entity.type
_entity.pdbx_description
1 polymer ?
#
loop_
_entity_poly.entity_id
_entity_poly.type
_entity_poly.pdbx_seq_one_letter_code
_entity_poly.pdbx_strand_id
1 'polypeptide(L)'
;MDKLSYASDSSTSAWNTYLQQIERVAPYLGELSHWVDTLRHPKRALIVDIPVQMDDGTIRHYEGYRVQHNLSRGPGKGGVRYHPDVDLNEVMALSAWMTIKCAALNLPYGGAKGGVRVDPFSLSEGELERLTRRYTSEIGIIIGPQKDIPAPDVGTNGKVMAWMMDTYSMNHGTTVTSVVTGKPIHLGGSLGRDKATGRGVFVSGLEVARRANIEVEGARVAVQGFGNVGSEAARLFAAAGARVVAIQDHTATLFNSTGIDMTALSAWQLEHKQIAGFPGAETIASEAFWSLDMDILIPAALEGQITRHRAETLTCKLVLEGANGPTYPDADDVLASRGIVVVPDVVCNAGGVTVSYFEWVQDMASFFWSEEEINNRMDKIMTDAMVHVWEKAAEKSCSLRTAAYIVACERILLARKDRGIYPG
;
A
#
# COMPACT_ATOMS: atom_id res chain seq x y z
N MET A 1 5.62 -18.99 -23.36
CA MET A 1 5.88 -18.62 -21.95
C MET A 1 5.67 -19.85 -21.10
N ASP A 2 6.66 -20.24 -20.34
CA ASP A 2 6.51 -21.33 -19.39
C ASP A 2 5.66 -20.84 -18.23
N LYS A 3 4.44 -21.37 -18.11
CA LYS A 3 3.56 -21.07 -17.00
C LYS A 3 4.09 -21.71 -15.71
N LEU A 4 3.99 -21.00 -14.61
CA LEU A 4 4.25 -21.57 -13.30
C LEU A 4 3.20 -22.64 -12.99
N SER A 5 3.63 -23.88 -12.72
CA SER A 5 2.71 -25.02 -12.48
C SER A 5 1.81 -24.84 -11.25
N TYR A 6 2.17 -23.93 -10.34
CA TYR A 6 1.44 -23.63 -9.13
C TYR A 6 0.64 -22.33 -9.20
N ALA A 7 0.66 -21.62 -10.35
CA ALA A 7 -0.14 -20.42 -10.55
C ALA A 7 -1.52 -20.79 -11.14
N SER A 8 -2.54 -20.06 -10.73
CA SER A 8 -3.91 -20.24 -11.26
C SER A 8 -3.99 -19.90 -12.74
N ASP A 9 -4.70 -20.70 -13.51
CA ASP A 9 -5.03 -20.41 -14.91
C ASP A 9 -6.19 -19.38 -15.07
N SER A 10 -6.86 -18.99 -13.99
CA SER A 10 -7.94 -18.01 -14.04
C SER A 10 -7.43 -16.65 -14.53
N SER A 11 -7.99 -16.15 -15.62
CA SER A 11 -7.68 -14.83 -16.16
C SER A 11 -7.94 -13.68 -15.18
N THR A 12 -8.77 -13.92 -14.17
CA THR A 12 -9.15 -12.94 -13.13
C THR A 12 -8.34 -13.09 -11.84
N SER A 13 -7.35 -14.00 -11.79
CA SER A 13 -6.49 -14.11 -10.60
C SER A 13 -5.63 -12.86 -10.41
N ALA A 14 -5.35 -12.52 -9.17
CA ALA A 14 -4.48 -11.38 -8.84
C ALA A 14 -3.11 -11.48 -9.53
N TRP A 15 -2.55 -12.69 -9.61
CA TRP A 15 -1.28 -12.93 -10.30
C TRP A 15 -1.36 -12.63 -11.80
N ASN A 16 -2.42 -13.04 -12.48
CA ASN A 16 -2.61 -12.72 -13.90
C ASN A 16 -2.84 -11.22 -14.13
N THR A 17 -3.51 -10.54 -13.21
CA THR A 17 -3.64 -9.07 -13.26
C THR A 17 -2.26 -8.39 -13.20
N TYR A 18 -1.39 -8.83 -12.31
CA TYR A 18 -0.01 -8.33 -12.26
C TYR A 18 0.75 -8.61 -13.57
N LEU A 19 0.67 -9.83 -14.12
CA LEU A 19 1.32 -10.18 -15.38
C LEU A 19 0.87 -9.28 -16.54
N GLN A 20 -0.43 -8.99 -16.64
CA GLN A 20 -0.97 -8.07 -17.64
C GLN A 20 -0.41 -6.65 -17.49
N GLN A 21 -0.21 -6.18 -16.26
CA GLN A 21 0.42 -4.88 -16.01
C GLN A 21 1.88 -4.85 -16.51
N ILE A 22 2.63 -5.91 -16.28
CA ILE A 22 4.01 -6.04 -16.80
C ILE A 22 4.02 -6.11 -18.33
N GLU A 23 3.09 -6.82 -18.96
CA GLU A 23 2.97 -6.89 -20.42
C GLU A 23 2.69 -5.53 -21.05
N ARG A 24 1.85 -4.71 -20.43
CA ARG A 24 1.56 -3.33 -20.89
C ARG A 24 2.80 -2.43 -20.85
N VAL A 25 3.71 -2.67 -19.92
CA VAL A 25 4.91 -1.84 -19.72
C VAL A 25 6.10 -2.34 -20.54
N ALA A 26 6.18 -3.64 -20.83
CA ALA A 26 7.30 -4.25 -21.54
C ALA A 26 7.74 -3.50 -22.83
N PRO A 27 6.83 -2.99 -23.70
CA PRO A 27 7.21 -2.26 -24.90
C PRO A 27 8.00 -0.96 -24.65
N TYR A 28 7.89 -0.37 -23.45
CA TYR A 28 8.56 0.88 -23.11
C TYR A 28 9.99 0.69 -22.57
N LEU A 29 10.41 -0.55 -22.28
CA LEU A 29 11.65 -0.86 -21.55
C LEU A 29 12.89 -0.98 -22.45
N GLY A 30 12.75 -0.86 -23.78
CA GLY A 30 13.88 -0.91 -24.70
C GLY A 30 14.76 -2.15 -24.51
N GLU A 31 16.07 -1.98 -24.36
CA GLU A 31 17.03 -3.07 -24.16
C GLU A 31 16.77 -3.87 -22.86
N LEU A 32 16.15 -3.29 -21.85
CA LEU A 32 15.81 -3.99 -20.61
C LEU A 32 14.68 -5.00 -20.80
N SER A 33 13.97 -4.97 -21.91
CA SER A 33 12.89 -5.93 -22.24
C SER A 33 13.35 -7.39 -22.19
N HIS A 34 14.62 -7.68 -22.50
CA HIS A 34 15.21 -9.01 -22.40
C HIS A 34 15.19 -9.60 -20.98
N TRP A 35 15.09 -8.73 -19.96
CA TRP A 35 15.08 -9.12 -18.55
C TRP A 35 13.67 -9.19 -17.95
N VAL A 36 12.62 -8.85 -18.71
CA VAL A 36 11.23 -8.78 -18.21
C VAL A 36 10.74 -10.09 -17.64
N ASP A 37 11.17 -11.23 -18.18
CA ASP A 37 10.79 -12.54 -17.64
C ASP A 37 11.20 -12.73 -16.16
N THR A 38 12.22 -12.04 -15.69
CA THR A 38 12.59 -12.05 -14.27
C THR A 38 11.57 -11.39 -13.36
N LEU A 39 10.64 -10.58 -13.90
CA LEU A 39 9.51 -9.99 -13.18
C LEU A 39 8.28 -10.91 -13.19
N ARG A 40 8.25 -11.91 -14.08
CA ARG A 40 7.13 -12.86 -14.20
C ARG A 40 7.29 -14.09 -13.33
N HIS A 41 8.40 -14.19 -12.60
CA HIS A 41 8.73 -15.36 -11.79
C HIS A 41 9.15 -14.92 -10.39
N PRO A 42 8.39 -15.25 -9.33
CA PRO A 42 8.83 -15.04 -7.96
C PRO A 42 10.15 -15.78 -7.71
N LYS A 43 11.06 -15.13 -7.01
CA LYS A 43 12.35 -15.74 -6.63
C LYS A 43 12.18 -17.00 -5.80
N ARG A 44 11.21 -17.01 -4.90
CA ARG A 44 10.81 -18.18 -4.10
C ARG A 44 9.44 -18.00 -3.48
N ALA A 45 8.76 -19.12 -3.27
CA ALA A 45 7.55 -19.20 -2.46
C ALA A 45 7.77 -20.31 -1.42
N LEU A 46 7.41 -20.03 -0.17
CA LEU A 46 7.41 -20.99 0.92
C LEU A 46 5.96 -21.19 1.37
N ILE A 47 5.53 -22.43 1.41
CA ILE A 47 4.23 -22.85 1.94
C ILE A 47 4.52 -23.67 3.18
N VAL A 48 3.83 -23.38 4.27
CA VAL A 48 4.08 -23.98 5.58
C VAL A 48 2.77 -24.46 6.22
N ASP A 49 2.85 -25.57 6.95
CA ASP A 49 1.81 -26.02 7.86
C ASP A 49 2.03 -25.40 9.24
N ILE A 50 0.96 -24.90 9.83
CA ILE A 50 0.98 -24.21 11.13
C ILE A 50 0.06 -24.95 12.09
N PRO A 51 0.56 -25.99 12.81
CA PRO A 51 -0.20 -26.63 13.85
C PRO A 51 -0.31 -25.72 15.07
N VAL A 52 -1.53 -25.52 15.57
CA VAL A 52 -1.84 -24.69 16.73
C VAL A 52 -2.67 -25.50 17.73
N GLN A 53 -2.21 -25.53 18.98
CA GLN A 53 -3.04 -26.04 20.08
C GLN A 53 -4.07 -24.97 20.44
N MET A 54 -5.34 -25.34 20.30
CA MET A 54 -6.48 -24.48 20.62
C MET A 54 -6.72 -24.44 22.14
N ASP A 55 -7.51 -23.48 22.60
CA ASP A 55 -7.82 -23.31 24.00
C ASP A 55 -8.66 -24.48 24.56
N ASP A 56 -9.39 -25.19 23.70
CA ASP A 56 -10.13 -26.40 24.03
C ASP A 56 -9.25 -27.66 24.05
N GLY A 57 -7.94 -27.53 23.83
CA GLY A 57 -6.96 -28.62 23.79
C GLY A 57 -6.87 -29.37 22.47
N THR A 58 -7.71 -29.09 21.51
CA THR A 58 -7.60 -29.66 20.14
C THR A 58 -6.42 -29.06 19.37
N ILE A 59 -5.98 -29.75 18.31
CA ILE A 59 -4.96 -29.23 17.38
C ILE A 59 -5.65 -28.90 16.08
N ARG A 60 -5.45 -27.67 15.63
CA ARG A 60 -5.87 -27.22 14.29
C ARG A 60 -4.66 -26.89 13.43
N HIS A 61 -4.79 -27.13 12.13
CA HIS A 61 -3.77 -26.86 11.14
C HIS A 61 -4.19 -25.68 10.26
N TYR A 62 -3.27 -24.75 10.04
CA TYR A 62 -3.47 -23.59 9.18
C TYR A 62 -2.40 -23.56 8.12
N GLU A 63 -2.75 -23.10 6.91
CA GLU A 63 -1.83 -22.96 5.80
C GLU A 63 -1.24 -21.55 5.79
N GLY A 64 0.09 -21.47 5.74
CA GLY A 64 0.82 -20.21 5.70
C GLY A 64 1.70 -20.08 4.47
N TYR A 65 1.93 -18.83 4.03
CA TYR A 65 2.71 -18.49 2.85
C TYR A 65 3.71 -17.37 3.15
N ARG A 66 4.91 -17.45 2.56
CA ARG A 66 5.81 -16.31 2.40
C ARG A 66 6.42 -16.34 1.02
N VAL A 67 6.13 -15.31 0.21
CA VAL A 67 6.64 -15.17 -1.16
C VAL A 67 7.61 -14.00 -1.23
N GLN A 68 8.78 -14.24 -1.83
CA GLN A 68 9.77 -13.23 -2.18
C GLN A 68 9.77 -13.11 -3.71
N HIS A 69 9.25 -12.00 -4.22
CA HIS A 69 9.13 -11.81 -5.66
C HIS A 69 10.48 -11.46 -6.30
N ASN A 70 11.09 -10.37 -5.91
CA ASN A 70 12.37 -9.92 -6.47
C ASN A 70 13.23 -9.28 -5.37
N LEU A 71 14.48 -9.68 -5.27
CA LEU A 71 15.45 -9.20 -4.29
C LEU A 71 16.65 -8.51 -4.94
N SER A 72 16.56 -8.09 -6.20
CA SER A 72 17.70 -7.49 -6.93
C SER A 72 18.14 -6.17 -6.31
N ARG A 73 17.24 -5.41 -5.70
CA ARG A 73 17.49 -4.08 -5.11
C ARG A 73 17.75 -4.10 -3.60
N GLY A 74 17.49 -5.20 -2.94
CA GLY A 74 17.67 -5.30 -1.48
C GLY A 74 16.80 -6.39 -0.86
N PRO A 75 16.69 -6.42 0.48
CA PRO A 75 15.89 -7.41 1.18
C PRO A 75 14.41 -7.30 0.79
N GLY A 76 13.68 -8.41 0.87
CA GLY A 76 12.25 -8.45 0.67
C GLY A 76 11.53 -7.55 1.68
N LYS A 77 10.47 -6.87 1.26
CA LYS A 77 9.63 -6.05 2.14
C LYS A 77 8.17 -6.26 1.81
N GLY A 78 7.36 -6.54 2.83
CA GLY A 78 5.91 -6.63 2.65
C GLY A 78 5.19 -7.22 3.84
N GLY A 79 3.88 -6.91 3.90
CA GLY A 79 3.00 -7.29 5.00
C GLY A 79 2.76 -8.79 5.13
N VAL A 80 2.16 -9.18 6.26
CA VAL A 80 1.61 -10.51 6.53
C VAL A 80 0.11 -10.34 6.73
N ARG A 81 -0.69 -11.02 5.90
CA ARG A 81 -2.16 -10.96 5.90
C ARG A 81 -2.74 -12.18 6.60
N TYR A 82 -3.68 -11.97 7.52
CA TYR A 82 -4.49 -13.04 8.09
C TYR A 82 -5.93 -12.87 7.58
N HIS A 83 -6.34 -13.78 6.71
CA HIS A 83 -7.68 -13.74 6.12
C HIS A 83 -8.08 -15.15 5.65
N PRO A 84 -9.36 -15.56 5.73
CA PRO A 84 -9.81 -16.90 5.32
C PRO A 84 -9.62 -17.18 3.83
N ASP A 85 -9.58 -16.17 2.98
CA ASP A 85 -9.44 -16.32 1.52
C ASP A 85 -7.99 -16.19 1.02
N VAL A 86 -7.01 -16.05 1.92
CA VAL A 86 -5.59 -16.00 1.52
C VAL A 86 -5.22 -17.26 0.74
N ASP A 87 -4.63 -17.05 -0.44
CA ASP A 87 -4.07 -18.11 -1.27
C ASP A 87 -2.70 -17.72 -1.85
N LEU A 88 -2.01 -18.69 -2.46
CA LEU A 88 -0.69 -18.47 -3.03
C LEU A 88 -0.69 -17.43 -4.16
N ASN A 89 -1.71 -17.40 -5.02
CA ASN A 89 -1.77 -16.48 -6.16
C ASN A 89 -1.93 -15.03 -5.71
N GLU A 90 -2.75 -14.79 -4.68
CA GLU A 90 -2.89 -13.49 -4.05
C GLU A 90 -1.55 -13.05 -3.45
N VAL A 91 -0.91 -13.92 -2.65
CA VAL A 91 0.35 -13.59 -1.98
C VAL A 91 1.47 -13.34 -3.00
N MET A 92 1.51 -14.09 -4.11
CA MET A 92 2.45 -13.85 -5.22
C MET A 92 2.24 -12.47 -5.83
N ALA A 93 1.00 -12.11 -6.19
CA ALA A 93 0.68 -10.81 -6.78
C ALA A 93 1.04 -9.66 -5.84
N LEU A 94 0.63 -9.76 -4.57
CA LEU A 94 0.92 -8.75 -3.56
C LEU A 94 2.43 -8.58 -3.33
N SER A 95 3.23 -9.67 -3.40
CA SER A 95 4.69 -9.60 -3.30
C SER A 95 5.31 -8.89 -4.50
N ALA A 96 4.74 -9.07 -5.69
CA ALA A 96 5.17 -8.42 -6.91
C ALA A 96 4.82 -6.92 -6.92
N TRP A 97 3.60 -6.57 -6.51
CA TRP A 97 3.22 -5.16 -6.33
C TRP A 97 4.09 -4.45 -5.28
N MET A 98 4.52 -5.15 -4.23
CA MET A 98 5.50 -4.59 -3.28
C MET A 98 6.85 -4.32 -3.94
N THR A 99 7.32 -5.19 -4.84
CA THR A 99 8.54 -4.96 -5.63
C THR A 99 8.42 -3.67 -6.45
N ILE A 100 7.30 -3.51 -7.17
CA ILE A 100 7.03 -2.32 -8.00
C ILE A 100 6.95 -1.08 -7.12
N LYS A 101 6.18 -1.11 -6.03
CA LYS A 101 6.01 0.03 -5.11
C LYS A 101 7.34 0.50 -4.52
N CYS A 102 8.15 -0.40 -3.99
CA CYS A 102 9.47 -0.05 -3.43
C CYS A 102 10.41 0.54 -4.49
N ALA A 103 10.38 0.00 -5.71
CA ALA A 103 11.22 0.50 -6.80
C ALA A 103 10.74 1.85 -7.34
N ALA A 104 9.42 2.10 -7.43
CA ALA A 104 8.86 3.38 -7.86
C ALA A 104 9.31 4.52 -6.95
N LEU A 105 9.41 4.28 -5.64
CA LEU A 105 9.91 5.24 -4.65
C LEU A 105 11.43 5.23 -4.49
N ASN A 106 12.14 4.44 -5.26
CA ASN A 106 13.58 4.25 -5.13
C ASN A 106 14.04 3.76 -3.74
N LEU A 107 13.19 3.05 -3.01
CA LEU A 107 13.58 2.43 -1.74
C LEU A 107 14.52 1.23 -2.00
N PRO A 108 15.51 0.97 -1.14
CA PRO A 108 16.49 -0.10 -1.31
C PRO A 108 15.94 -1.47 -0.89
N TYR A 109 14.74 -1.79 -1.38
CA TYR A 109 14.02 -3.01 -1.08
C TYR A 109 13.68 -3.80 -2.32
N GLY A 110 13.59 -5.11 -2.15
CA GLY A 110 12.80 -5.99 -2.99
C GLY A 110 11.35 -6.04 -2.52
N GLY A 111 10.57 -6.97 -3.08
CA GLY A 111 9.19 -7.20 -2.68
C GLY A 111 8.98 -8.60 -2.11
N ALA A 112 8.26 -8.66 -1.01
CA ALA A 112 7.80 -9.90 -0.40
C ALA A 112 6.37 -9.73 0.14
N LYS A 113 5.70 -10.84 0.40
CA LYS A 113 4.39 -10.88 1.04
C LYS A 113 4.23 -12.18 1.80
N GLY A 114 3.54 -12.12 2.92
CA GLY A 114 3.13 -13.31 3.66
C GLY A 114 1.63 -13.33 3.87
N GLY A 115 1.14 -14.48 4.29
CA GLY A 115 -0.24 -14.63 4.70
C GLY A 115 -0.49 -15.96 5.38
N VAL A 116 -1.55 -16.00 6.17
CA VAL A 116 -2.07 -17.24 6.75
C VAL A 116 -3.55 -17.30 6.45
N ARG A 117 -3.99 -18.46 5.97
CA ARG A 117 -5.40 -18.72 5.70
C ARG A 117 -6.14 -18.98 7.01
N VAL A 118 -6.63 -17.92 7.61
CA VAL A 118 -7.30 -17.94 8.91
C VAL A 118 -8.23 -16.77 9.08
N ASP A 119 -9.35 -16.93 9.75
CA ASP A 119 -10.14 -15.83 10.28
C ASP A 119 -9.57 -15.43 11.66
N PRO A 120 -8.82 -14.31 11.76
CA PRO A 120 -8.20 -13.91 13.02
C PRO A 120 -9.21 -13.51 14.10
N PHE A 121 -10.44 -13.15 13.72
CA PHE A 121 -11.49 -12.74 14.65
C PHE A 121 -12.20 -13.96 15.29
N SER A 122 -12.02 -15.15 14.74
CA SER A 122 -12.52 -16.41 15.29
C SER A 122 -11.58 -17.02 16.35
N LEU A 123 -10.39 -16.45 16.55
CA LEU A 123 -9.37 -16.93 17.48
C LEU A 123 -9.35 -16.10 18.76
N SER A 124 -9.05 -16.74 19.89
CA SER A 124 -8.65 -16.01 21.08
C SER A 124 -7.29 -15.34 20.88
N GLU A 125 -6.96 -14.35 21.71
CA GLU A 125 -5.65 -13.70 21.66
C GLU A 125 -4.51 -14.71 21.85
N GLY A 126 -4.66 -15.67 22.75
CA GLY A 126 -3.66 -16.71 23.00
C GLY A 126 -3.49 -17.67 21.80
N GLU A 127 -4.58 -18.02 21.13
CA GLU A 127 -4.55 -18.81 19.89
C GLU A 127 -3.88 -18.05 18.75
N LEU A 128 -4.19 -16.77 18.59
CA LEU A 128 -3.58 -15.89 17.60
C LEU A 128 -2.07 -15.71 17.84
N GLU A 129 -1.66 -15.60 19.12
CA GLU A 129 -0.25 -15.54 19.48
C GLU A 129 0.47 -16.84 19.13
N ARG A 130 -0.08 -18.01 19.49
CA ARG A 130 0.50 -19.31 19.16
C ARG A 130 0.63 -19.52 17.65
N LEU A 131 -0.41 -19.16 16.88
CA LEU A 131 -0.40 -19.19 15.42
C LEU A 131 0.71 -18.31 14.86
N THR A 132 0.81 -17.07 15.33
CA THR A 132 1.82 -16.11 14.85
C THR A 132 3.24 -16.57 15.15
N ARG A 133 3.48 -17.06 16.37
CA ARG A 133 4.80 -17.56 16.77
C ARG A 133 5.19 -18.80 15.97
N ARG A 134 4.26 -19.72 15.74
CA ARG A 134 4.52 -20.90 14.90
C ARG A 134 4.79 -20.51 13.46
N TYR A 135 3.96 -19.67 12.86
CA TYR A 135 4.20 -19.15 11.50
C TYR A 135 5.58 -18.49 11.39
N THR A 136 5.95 -17.67 12.37
CA THR A 136 7.26 -16.97 12.37
C THR A 136 8.41 -17.96 12.42
N SER A 137 8.31 -19.02 13.21
CA SER A 137 9.33 -20.07 13.29
C SER A 137 9.50 -20.78 11.95
N GLU A 138 8.39 -21.10 11.24
CA GLU A 138 8.43 -21.79 9.96
C GLU A 138 9.05 -20.92 8.85
N ILE A 139 8.72 -19.63 8.80
CA ILE A 139 9.29 -18.71 7.79
C ILE A 139 10.65 -18.15 8.22
N GLY A 140 11.12 -18.41 9.43
CA GLY A 140 12.37 -17.91 10.00
C GLY A 140 13.61 -18.16 9.15
N ILE A 141 13.58 -19.22 8.35
CA ILE A 141 14.68 -19.58 7.43
C ILE A 141 14.88 -18.56 6.31
N ILE A 142 13.84 -17.81 5.91
CA ILE A 142 13.91 -16.85 4.79
C ILE A 142 13.74 -15.40 5.21
N ILE A 143 13.20 -15.11 6.41
CA ILE A 143 13.08 -13.73 6.91
C ILE A 143 14.35 -13.27 7.64
N GLY A 144 14.45 -11.98 7.89
CA GLY A 144 15.56 -11.37 8.64
C GLY A 144 15.85 -9.95 8.16
N PRO A 145 16.55 -9.14 8.97
CA PRO A 145 16.81 -7.73 8.67
C PRO A 145 17.48 -7.44 7.32
N GLN A 146 18.28 -8.40 6.83
CA GLN A 146 19.00 -8.29 5.55
C GLN A 146 18.47 -9.24 4.47
N LYS A 147 17.38 -9.99 4.77
CA LYS A 147 16.82 -10.99 3.87
C LYS A 147 15.43 -10.60 3.40
N ASP A 148 14.51 -10.45 4.37
CA ASP A 148 13.10 -10.21 4.12
C ASP A 148 12.44 -9.69 5.42
N ILE A 149 11.77 -8.54 5.35
CA ILE A 149 11.27 -7.79 6.50
C ILE A 149 9.74 -7.75 6.45
N PRO A 150 9.04 -8.56 7.26
CA PRO A 150 7.59 -8.50 7.40
C PRO A 150 7.09 -7.17 7.96
N ALA A 151 5.81 -6.89 7.73
CA ALA A 151 5.08 -5.74 8.23
C ALA A 151 3.61 -6.11 8.48
N PRO A 152 2.80 -5.25 9.14
CA PRO A 152 1.37 -5.49 9.25
C PRO A 152 0.63 -5.39 7.91
N ASP A 153 -0.48 -6.10 7.83
CA ASP A 153 -1.46 -6.07 6.74
C ASP A 153 -2.87 -6.37 7.32
N VAL A 154 -3.84 -6.65 6.47
CA VAL A 154 -5.19 -7.06 6.90
C VAL A 154 -5.10 -8.23 7.91
N GLY A 155 -5.84 -8.12 9.01
CA GLY A 155 -5.89 -9.12 10.08
C GLY A 155 -4.65 -9.17 10.98
N THR A 156 -3.65 -8.30 10.79
CA THR A 156 -2.46 -8.19 11.65
C THR A 156 -2.22 -6.75 12.10
N ASN A 157 -1.48 -6.58 13.18
CA ASN A 157 -1.24 -5.29 13.80
C ASN A 157 0.14 -5.24 14.50
N GLY A 158 0.42 -4.15 15.22
CA GLY A 158 1.67 -3.98 15.95
C GLY A 158 1.93 -5.06 17.01
N LYS A 159 0.88 -5.63 17.63
CA LYS A 159 1.02 -6.72 18.60
C LYS A 159 1.48 -8.02 17.92
N VAL A 160 0.91 -8.33 16.76
CA VAL A 160 1.35 -9.46 15.92
C VAL A 160 2.83 -9.28 15.53
N MET A 161 3.23 -8.06 15.16
CA MET A 161 4.63 -7.76 14.85
C MET A 161 5.55 -7.92 16.05
N ALA A 162 5.09 -7.57 17.25
CA ALA A 162 5.85 -7.79 18.49
C ALA A 162 6.10 -9.30 18.73
N TRP A 163 5.09 -10.16 18.55
CA TRP A 163 5.25 -11.61 18.66
C TRP A 163 6.19 -12.19 17.60
N MET A 164 6.13 -11.67 16.37
CA MET A 164 7.06 -12.07 15.30
C MET A 164 8.51 -11.68 15.64
N MET A 165 8.72 -10.44 16.08
CA MET A 165 10.04 -9.95 16.51
C MET A 165 10.60 -10.78 17.66
N ASP A 166 9.80 -11.03 18.71
CA ASP A 166 10.20 -11.80 19.87
C ASP A 166 10.58 -13.24 19.48
N THR A 167 9.73 -13.92 18.70
CA THR A 167 9.98 -15.29 18.25
C THR A 167 11.28 -15.40 17.44
N TYR A 168 11.50 -14.47 16.52
CA TYR A 168 12.74 -14.43 15.74
C TYR A 168 13.96 -14.18 16.65
N SER A 169 13.83 -13.24 17.59
CA SER A 169 14.90 -12.88 18.52
C SER A 169 15.29 -14.03 19.42
N MET A 170 14.31 -14.77 19.94
CA MET A 170 14.57 -15.96 20.79
C MET A 170 15.34 -17.02 20.01
N ASN A 171 15.01 -17.27 18.75
CA ASN A 171 15.73 -18.23 17.90
C ASN A 171 17.16 -17.79 17.55
N HIS A 172 17.47 -16.49 17.65
CA HIS A 172 18.77 -15.93 17.34
C HIS A 172 19.60 -15.57 18.58
N GLY A 173 19.03 -15.68 19.78
CA GLY A 173 19.71 -15.42 21.05
C GLY A 173 20.02 -13.93 21.32
N THR A 174 19.45 -13.01 20.54
CA THR A 174 19.58 -11.55 20.71
C THR A 174 18.30 -10.85 20.30
N THR A 175 18.01 -9.68 20.86
CA THR A 175 16.86 -8.88 20.41
C THR A 175 17.16 -8.26 19.04
N VAL A 176 16.34 -8.60 18.02
CA VAL A 176 16.48 -8.15 16.64
C VAL A 176 15.25 -7.33 16.25
N THR A 177 15.24 -6.04 16.61
CA THR A 177 14.10 -5.14 16.37
C THR A 177 13.85 -4.91 14.89
N SER A 178 14.89 -4.90 14.07
CA SER A 178 14.85 -4.63 12.63
C SER A 178 14.34 -5.79 11.76
N VAL A 179 13.96 -6.93 12.37
CA VAL A 179 13.42 -8.07 11.60
C VAL A 179 12.04 -7.82 11.03
N VAL A 180 11.24 -6.97 11.66
CA VAL A 180 9.89 -6.55 11.22
C VAL A 180 9.71 -5.05 11.36
N THR A 181 8.72 -4.49 10.69
CA THR A 181 8.30 -3.09 10.89
C THR A 181 6.82 -3.00 11.24
N GLY A 182 6.37 -1.84 11.73
CA GLY A 182 5.00 -1.65 12.23
C GLY A 182 4.84 -2.11 13.68
N LYS A 183 5.93 -2.17 14.42
CA LYS A 183 5.93 -2.49 15.85
C LYS A 183 5.34 -1.34 16.68
N PRO A 184 4.90 -1.63 17.92
CA PRO A 184 4.65 -0.59 18.92
C PRO A 184 5.89 0.32 19.10
N ILE A 185 5.66 1.60 19.39
CA ILE A 185 6.73 2.60 19.54
C ILE A 185 7.78 2.18 20.57
N HIS A 186 7.34 1.66 21.72
CA HIS A 186 8.24 1.21 22.80
C HIS A 186 9.07 -0.04 22.46
N LEU A 187 8.82 -0.67 21.28
CA LEU A 187 9.60 -1.79 20.75
C LEU A 187 10.39 -1.42 19.48
N GLY A 188 10.65 -0.13 19.26
CA GLY A 188 11.38 0.35 18.09
C GLY A 188 10.49 0.74 16.90
N GLY A 189 9.17 0.87 17.10
CA GLY A 189 8.26 1.39 16.07
C GLY A 189 8.57 2.85 15.73
N SER A 190 8.30 3.26 14.49
CA SER A 190 8.53 4.65 14.03
C SER A 190 7.36 5.56 14.37
N LEU A 191 7.67 6.78 14.81
CA LEU A 191 6.70 7.85 14.94
C LEU A 191 6.06 8.19 13.58
N GLY A 192 4.83 8.70 13.58
CA GLY A 192 4.11 9.14 12.38
C GLY A 192 3.65 8.02 11.43
N ARG A 193 3.87 6.74 11.76
CA ARG A 193 3.53 5.61 10.89
C ARG A 193 2.03 5.48 10.60
N ASP A 194 1.19 5.78 11.55
CA ASP A 194 -0.28 5.75 11.45
C ASP A 194 -0.84 6.78 10.47
N LYS A 195 -0.18 7.94 10.33
CA LYS A 195 -0.55 9.05 9.44
C LYS A 195 0.18 9.01 8.10
N ALA A 196 1.25 8.24 7.99
CA ALA A 196 2.18 8.28 6.86
C ALA A 196 1.51 8.07 5.49
N THR A 197 0.53 7.18 5.38
CA THR A 197 -0.14 6.90 4.12
C THR A 197 -0.98 8.10 3.65
N GLY A 198 -1.78 8.69 4.55
CA GLY A 198 -2.59 9.88 4.24
C GLY A 198 -1.72 11.10 3.92
N ARG A 199 -0.61 11.29 4.66
CA ARG A 199 0.38 12.33 4.33
C ARG A 199 1.02 12.08 2.96
N GLY A 200 1.32 10.84 2.58
CA GLY A 200 1.83 10.49 1.26
C GLY A 200 0.86 10.87 0.14
N VAL A 201 -0.44 10.63 0.33
CA VAL A 201 -1.50 11.06 -0.59
C VAL A 201 -1.48 12.59 -0.76
N PHE A 202 -1.39 13.32 0.35
CA PHE A 202 -1.33 14.78 0.33
C PHE A 202 -0.09 15.30 -0.42
N VAL A 203 1.12 14.82 -0.09
CA VAL A 203 2.37 15.27 -0.72
C VAL A 203 2.39 14.97 -2.21
N SER A 204 1.98 13.76 -2.60
CA SER A 204 1.87 13.38 -4.02
C SER A 204 0.85 14.24 -4.74
N GLY A 205 -0.29 14.53 -4.09
CA GLY A 205 -1.34 15.39 -4.61
C GLY A 205 -0.88 16.82 -4.82
N LEU A 206 -0.13 17.42 -3.89
CA LEU A 206 0.43 18.77 -4.02
C LEU A 206 1.38 18.86 -5.22
N GLU A 207 2.30 17.91 -5.36
CA GLU A 207 3.28 17.94 -6.45
C GLU A 207 2.60 17.80 -7.83
N VAL A 208 1.60 16.92 -7.95
CA VAL A 208 0.86 16.74 -9.20
C VAL A 208 -0.07 17.94 -9.46
N ALA A 209 -0.75 18.47 -8.47
CA ALA A 209 -1.59 19.66 -8.61
C ALA A 209 -0.77 20.85 -9.14
N ARG A 210 0.42 21.08 -8.57
CA ARG A 210 1.36 22.13 -9.04
C ARG A 210 1.74 21.95 -10.52
N ARG A 211 2.04 20.72 -10.95
CA ARG A 211 2.43 20.41 -12.35
C ARG A 211 1.27 20.45 -13.32
N ALA A 212 0.08 20.11 -12.85
CA ALA A 212 -1.16 20.15 -13.65
C ALA A 212 -1.85 21.53 -13.63
N ASN A 213 -1.25 22.55 -12.98
CA ASN A 213 -1.82 23.89 -12.79
C ASN A 213 -3.20 23.85 -12.13
N ILE A 214 -3.35 22.99 -11.10
CA ILE A 214 -4.55 22.89 -10.26
C ILE A 214 -4.25 23.65 -8.98
N GLU A 215 -4.99 24.73 -8.72
CA GLU A 215 -4.88 25.46 -7.47
C GLU A 215 -5.47 24.63 -6.34
N VAL A 216 -4.72 24.46 -5.25
CA VAL A 216 -5.18 23.69 -4.06
C VAL A 216 -5.92 24.58 -3.08
N GLU A 217 -5.50 25.83 -2.91
CA GLU A 217 -6.22 26.81 -2.09
C GLU A 217 -7.61 27.04 -2.67
N GLY A 218 -8.65 26.85 -1.85
CA GLY A 218 -10.04 26.96 -2.27
C GLY A 218 -10.57 25.76 -3.12
N ALA A 219 -9.75 24.80 -3.50
CA ALA A 219 -10.19 23.62 -4.23
C ALA A 219 -11.20 22.79 -3.42
N ARG A 220 -12.20 22.26 -4.12
CA ARG A 220 -13.21 21.38 -3.52
C ARG A 220 -12.69 19.95 -3.52
N VAL A 221 -12.49 19.40 -2.32
CA VAL A 221 -11.97 18.04 -2.13
C VAL A 221 -13.10 17.13 -1.64
N ALA A 222 -13.26 15.98 -2.27
CA ALA A 222 -14.13 14.91 -1.80
C ALA A 222 -13.30 13.68 -1.43
N VAL A 223 -13.58 13.07 -0.28
CA VAL A 223 -12.83 11.94 0.25
C VAL A 223 -13.75 10.76 0.51
N GLN A 224 -13.46 9.62 -0.10
CA GLN A 224 -14.15 8.37 0.17
C GLN A 224 -13.30 7.53 1.15
N GLY A 225 -13.86 7.22 2.30
CA GLY A 225 -13.17 6.58 3.41
C GLY A 225 -12.64 7.60 4.41
N PHE A 226 -13.04 7.46 5.69
CA PHE A 226 -12.59 8.35 6.76
C PHE A 226 -11.83 7.56 7.86
N GLY A 227 -11.05 6.56 7.42
CA GLY A 227 -10.05 5.85 8.22
C GLY A 227 -8.71 6.61 8.25
N ASN A 228 -7.62 5.93 8.67
CA ASN A 228 -6.29 6.53 8.84
C ASN A 228 -5.79 7.29 7.60
N VAL A 229 -6.09 6.80 6.40
CA VAL A 229 -5.63 7.42 5.15
C VAL A 229 -6.46 8.64 4.79
N GLY A 230 -7.78 8.46 4.69
CA GLY A 230 -8.68 9.52 4.24
C GLY A 230 -8.78 10.67 5.24
N SER A 231 -8.84 10.40 6.54
CA SER A 231 -8.92 11.44 7.56
C SER A 231 -7.66 12.32 7.60
N GLU A 232 -6.47 11.72 7.51
CA GLU A 232 -5.22 12.49 7.51
C GLU A 232 -5.05 13.28 6.20
N ALA A 233 -5.36 12.67 5.03
CA ALA A 233 -5.33 13.38 3.76
C ALA A 233 -6.30 14.57 3.77
N ALA A 234 -7.56 14.38 4.21
CA ALA A 234 -8.55 15.44 4.32
C ALA A 234 -8.08 16.59 5.23
N ARG A 235 -7.53 16.24 6.41
CA ARG A 235 -6.99 17.21 7.37
C ARG A 235 -5.86 18.06 6.76
N LEU A 236 -4.95 17.42 6.03
CA LEU A 236 -3.80 18.12 5.43
C LEU A 236 -4.23 19.00 4.25
N PHE A 237 -5.16 18.56 3.41
CA PHE A 237 -5.71 19.38 2.34
C PHE A 237 -6.47 20.58 2.89
N ALA A 238 -7.28 20.39 3.96
CA ALA A 238 -7.95 21.50 4.64
C ALA A 238 -6.94 22.51 5.24
N ALA A 239 -5.86 22.03 5.85
CA ALA A 239 -4.79 22.88 6.38
C ALA A 239 -4.03 23.64 5.28
N ALA A 240 -4.01 23.13 4.05
CA ALA A 240 -3.46 23.80 2.87
C ALA A 240 -4.46 24.75 2.17
N GLY A 241 -5.61 25.05 2.81
CA GLY A 241 -6.62 25.98 2.30
C GLY A 241 -7.66 25.38 1.35
N ALA A 242 -7.66 24.08 1.11
CA ALA A 242 -8.71 23.43 0.35
C ALA A 242 -10.01 23.33 1.16
N ARG A 243 -11.14 23.26 0.48
CA ARG A 243 -12.46 23.03 1.08
C ARG A 243 -12.81 21.55 0.93
N VAL A 244 -12.78 20.80 2.04
CA VAL A 244 -13.25 19.41 2.04
C VAL A 244 -14.79 19.44 2.03
N VAL A 245 -15.38 19.30 0.86
CA VAL A 245 -16.83 19.46 0.66
C VAL A 245 -17.62 18.19 0.91
N ALA A 246 -16.99 17.03 0.78
CA ALA A 246 -17.66 15.75 1.02
C ALA A 246 -16.74 14.71 1.66
N ILE A 247 -17.31 13.95 2.60
CA ILE A 247 -16.69 12.77 3.22
C ILE A 247 -17.69 11.63 3.16
N GLN A 248 -17.26 10.49 2.66
CA GLN A 248 -18.06 9.25 2.64
C GLN A 248 -17.36 8.14 3.40
N ASP A 249 -18.09 7.42 4.26
CA ASP A 249 -17.66 6.14 4.80
C ASP A 249 -18.83 5.13 4.75
N HIS A 250 -18.67 3.99 5.41
CA HIS A 250 -19.69 2.94 5.47
C HIS A 250 -20.93 3.33 6.30
N THR A 251 -20.85 4.41 7.08
CA THR A 251 -21.95 4.87 7.96
C THR A 251 -22.75 6.02 7.36
N ALA A 252 -22.13 6.89 6.56
CA ALA A 252 -22.81 8.03 5.95
C ALA A 252 -22.01 8.62 4.77
N THR A 253 -22.69 9.45 4.00
CA THR A 253 -22.09 10.41 3.05
C THR A 253 -22.45 11.81 3.51
N LEU A 254 -21.46 12.55 3.97
CA LEU A 254 -21.58 13.92 4.45
C LEU A 254 -21.23 14.90 3.34
N PHE A 255 -21.99 15.99 3.23
CA PHE A 255 -21.76 17.06 2.27
C PHE A 255 -21.94 18.43 2.93
N ASN A 256 -21.02 19.36 2.62
CA ASN A 256 -21.14 20.78 2.98
C ASN A 256 -20.43 21.63 1.90
N SER A 257 -21.18 22.38 1.11
CA SER A 257 -20.64 23.19 0.01
C SER A 257 -19.62 24.25 0.45
N THR A 258 -19.68 24.67 1.71
CA THR A 258 -18.73 25.67 2.29
C THR A 258 -17.48 25.02 2.90
N GLY A 259 -17.46 23.69 3.02
CA GLY A 259 -16.39 22.89 3.62
C GLY A 259 -16.78 22.34 4.99
N ILE A 260 -16.38 21.10 5.23
CA ILE A 260 -16.57 20.39 6.51
C ILE A 260 -15.38 20.71 7.42
N ASP A 261 -15.65 21.07 8.68
CA ASP A 261 -14.61 21.25 9.68
C ASP A 261 -14.00 19.88 10.05
N MET A 262 -12.75 19.66 9.62
CA MET A 262 -12.04 18.39 9.85
C MET A 262 -11.70 18.16 11.32
N THR A 263 -11.50 19.21 12.10
CA THR A 263 -11.23 19.09 13.54
C THR A 263 -12.50 18.64 14.28
N ALA A 264 -13.63 19.30 14.00
CA ALA A 264 -14.92 18.95 14.58
C ALA A 264 -15.37 17.53 14.15
N LEU A 265 -15.21 17.17 12.88
CA LEU A 265 -15.58 15.83 12.38
C LEU A 265 -14.71 14.72 13.00
N SER A 266 -13.40 14.97 13.17
CA SER A 266 -12.50 14.00 13.80
C SER A 266 -12.85 13.79 15.28
N ALA A 267 -13.19 14.85 16.00
CA ALA A 267 -13.67 14.76 17.39
C ALA A 267 -14.99 13.98 17.48
N TRP A 268 -15.93 14.26 16.58
CA TRP A 268 -17.20 13.52 16.47
C TRP A 268 -16.97 12.03 16.24
N GLN A 269 -16.13 11.67 15.26
CA GLN A 269 -15.80 10.27 14.95
C GLN A 269 -15.14 9.56 16.14
N LEU A 270 -14.27 10.26 16.88
CA LEU A 270 -13.61 9.67 18.05
C LEU A 270 -14.63 9.30 19.13
N GLU A 271 -15.61 10.16 19.36
CA GLU A 271 -16.67 9.99 20.37
C GLU A 271 -17.72 8.96 19.92
N HIS A 272 -18.25 9.09 18.69
CA HIS A 272 -19.39 8.31 18.20
C HIS A 272 -19.00 7.05 17.42
N LYS A 273 -17.71 6.87 17.10
CA LYS A 273 -17.16 5.76 16.29
C LYS A 273 -17.72 5.68 14.86
N GLN A 274 -18.35 6.74 14.38
CA GLN A 274 -18.94 6.88 13.05
C GLN A 274 -19.01 8.34 12.65
N ILE A 275 -19.14 8.61 11.34
CA ILE A 275 -19.37 9.98 10.85
C ILE A 275 -20.85 10.32 10.75
N ALA A 276 -21.73 9.32 10.72
CA ALA A 276 -23.18 9.53 10.66
C ALA A 276 -23.67 10.43 11.78
N GLY A 277 -24.58 11.34 11.44
CA GLY A 277 -25.19 12.27 12.40
C GLY A 277 -24.34 13.49 12.75
N PHE A 278 -23.18 13.68 12.12
CA PHE A 278 -22.36 14.88 12.34
C PHE A 278 -23.13 16.15 11.98
N PRO A 279 -23.29 17.10 12.91
CA PRO A 279 -24.18 18.27 12.70
C PRO A 279 -23.59 19.34 11.77
N GLY A 280 -22.28 19.25 11.44
CA GLY A 280 -21.57 20.22 10.59
C GLY A 280 -21.72 19.98 9.08
N ALA A 281 -22.52 18.97 8.67
CA ALA A 281 -22.76 18.64 7.27
C ALA A 281 -24.13 17.97 7.09
N GLU A 282 -24.71 18.08 5.90
CA GLU A 282 -25.89 17.33 5.54
C GLU A 282 -25.53 15.89 5.12
N THR A 283 -26.45 14.97 5.39
CA THR A 283 -26.31 13.59 4.89
C THR A 283 -27.01 13.48 3.54
N ILE A 284 -26.27 13.02 2.52
CA ILE A 284 -26.78 12.80 1.17
C ILE A 284 -26.76 11.31 0.80
N ALA A 285 -27.43 10.96 -0.32
CA ALA A 285 -27.40 9.59 -0.83
C ALA A 285 -25.96 9.16 -1.25
N SER A 286 -25.58 7.92 -0.97
CA SER A 286 -24.23 7.40 -1.21
C SER A 286 -23.77 7.58 -2.66
N GLU A 287 -24.64 7.29 -3.65
CA GLU A 287 -24.28 7.45 -5.07
C GLU A 287 -24.19 8.92 -5.51
N ALA A 288 -24.83 9.85 -4.81
CA ALA A 288 -24.74 11.27 -5.13
C ALA A 288 -23.30 11.80 -4.92
N PHE A 289 -22.49 11.16 -4.07
CA PHE A 289 -21.09 11.48 -3.85
C PHE A 289 -20.30 11.57 -5.17
N TRP A 290 -20.53 10.64 -6.10
CA TRP A 290 -19.76 10.51 -7.35
C TRP A 290 -20.10 11.56 -8.42
N SER A 291 -21.20 12.28 -8.24
CA SER A 291 -21.65 13.36 -9.15
C SER A 291 -21.53 14.77 -8.55
N LEU A 292 -20.93 14.89 -7.34
CA LEU A 292 -20.68 16.18 -6.72
C LEU A 292 -19.75 17.04 -7.56
N ASP A 293 -19.93 18.34 -7.49
CA ASP A 293 -19.00 19.28 -8.08
C ASP A 293 -17.73 19.40 -7.20
N MET A 294 -16.64 18.79 -7.66
CA MET A 294 -15.38 18.69 -6.95
C MET A 294 -14.19 18.92 -7.87
N ASP A 295 -13.07 19.36 -7.35
CA ASP A 295 -11.81 19.54 -8.09
C ASP A 295 -10.85 18.36 -7.87
N ILE A 296 -10.83 17.77 -6.65
CA ILE A 296 -9.97 16.66 -6.24
C ILE A 296 -10.80 15.56 -5.60
N LEU A 297 -10.62 14.32 -6.05
CA LEU A 297 -11.21 13.12 -5.46
C LEU A 297 -10.13 12.27 -4.79
N ILE A 298 -10.36 11.82 -3.55
CA ILE A 298 -9.47 10.93 -2.81
C ILE A 298 -10.21 9.63 -2.45
N PRO A 299 -10.16 8.59 -3.30
CA PRO A 299 -10.69 7.27 -2.96
C PRO A 299 -9.71 6.58 -1.98
N ALA A 300 -10.10 6.50 -0.70
CA ALA A 300 -9.28 5.97 0.39
C ALA A 300 -10.04 4.90 1.23
N ALA A 301 -11.05 4.26 0.66
CA ALA A 301 -11.85 3.22 1.32
C ALA A 301 -11.41 1.82 0.86
N LEU A 302 -11.98 1.36 -0.27
CA LEU A 302 -11.84 -0.01 -0.77
C LEU A 302 -11.33 -0.02 -2.22
N GLU A 303 -10.92 -1.20 -2.67
CA GLU A 303 -10.64 -1.46 -4.09
C GLU A 303 -11.89 -1.38 -4.96
N GLY A 304 -11.72 -1.15 -6.27
CA GLY A 304 -12.80 -1.21 -7.26
C GLY A 304 -13.92 -0.19 -7.08
N GLN A 305 -13.66 0.96 -6.48
CA GLN A 305 -14.69 1.97 -6.24
C GLN A 305 -15.00 2.81 -7.47
N ILE A 306 -14.00 3.15 -8.26
CA ILE A 306 -14.19 3.93 -9.49
C ILE A 306 -14.45 2.95 -10.64
N THR A 307 -15.73 2.69 -10.89
CA THR A 307 -16.20 1.92 -12.04
C THR A 307 -16.23 2.80 -13.29
N ARG A 308 -16.34 2.19 -14.48
CA ARG A 308 -16.53 2.90 -15.74
C ARG A 308 -17.68 3.92 -15.66
N HIS A 309 -18.82 3.50 -15.12
CA HIS A 309 -20.00 4.36 -14.99
C HIS A 309 -19.71 5.59 -14.10
N ARG A 310 -19.08 5.38 -12.94
CA ARG A 310 -18.69 6.50 -12.05
C ARG A 310 -17.65 7.40 -12.71
N ALA A 311 -16.67 6.84 -13.43
CA ALA A 311 -15.68 7.62 -14.17
C ALA A 311 -16.31 8.53 -15.24
N GLU A 312 -17.43 8.12 -15.83
CA GLU A 312 -18.18 8.92 -16.81
C GLU A 312 -18.88 10.13 -16.18
N THR A 313 -19.16 10.10 -14.87
CA THR A 313 -19.90 11.17 -14.16
C THR A 313 -19.02 12.09 -13.33
N LEU A 314 -17.81 11.67 -12.95
CA LEU A 314 -16.89 12.49 -12.15
C LEU A 314 -16.63 13.87 -12.77
N THR A 315 -16.60 14.92 -11.94
CA THR A 315 -16.33 16.30 -12.36
C THR A 315 -14.91 16.74 -12.03
N CYS A 316 -14.19 15.97 -11.21
CA CYS A 316 -12.86 16.34 -10.71
C CYS A 316 -11.81 16.45 -11.83
N LYS A 317 -10.77 17.20 -11.53
CA LYS A 317 -9.56 17.33 -12.38
C LYS A 317 -8.47 16.36 -11.96
N LEU A 318 -8.50 15.92 -10.69
CA LEU A 318 -7.45 15.12 -10.07
C LEU A 318 -8.05 14.02 -9.21
N VAL A 319 -7.58 12.79 -9.39
CA VAL A 319 -7.86 11.63 -8.54
C VAL A 319 -6.57 11.21 -7.83
N LEU A 320 -6.62 11.09 -6.50
CA LEU A 320 -5.49 10.68 -5.65
C LEU A 320 -5.81 9.33 -5.00
N GLU A 321 -5.25 8.26 -5.52
CA GLU A 321 -5.58 6.90 -5.06
C GLU A 321 -4.97 6.59 -3.68
N GLY A 322 -5.75 6.84 -2.63
CA GLY A 322 -5.37 6.51 -1.25
C GLY A 322 -5.55 5.04 -0.90
N ALA A 323 -6.57 4.38 -1.45
CA ALA A 323 -6.76 2.93 -1.37
C ALA A 323 -5.88 2.19 -2.39
N ASN A 324 -5.72 0.88 -2.24
CA ASN A 324 -5.09 0.04 -3.26
C ASN A 324 -6.12 -0.33 -4.33
N GLY A 325 -5.77 -0.17 -5.61
CA GLY A 325 -6.60 -0.53 -6.74
C GLY A 325 -8.03 0.03 -6.73
N PRO A 326 -8.26 1.31 -6.38
CA PRO A 326 -9.62 1.85 -6.28
C PRO A 326 -10.29 2.05 -7.65
N THR A 327 -9.50 2.12 -8.73
CA THR A 327 -9.95 2.38 -10.09
C THR A 327 -9.87 1.11 -10.95
N TYR A 328 -10.98 0.74 -11.58
CA TYR A 328 -10.98 -0.35 -12.55
C TYR A 328 -10.18 0.02 -13.82
N PRO A 329 -9.55 -0.95 -14.50
CA PRO A 329 -8.75 -0.67 -15.71
C PRO A 329 -9.52 0.02 -16.84
N ASP A 330 -10.80 -0.33 -17.04
CA ASP A 330 -11.67 0.30 -18.04
C ASP A 330 -12.11 1.71 -17.62
N ALA A 331 -12.14 2.01 -16.34
CA ALA A 331 -12.37 3.35 -15.82
C ALA A 331 -11.15 4.27 -16.00
N ASP A 332 -9.92 3.76 -15.90
CA ASP A 332 -8.69 4.52 -16.17
C ASP A 332 -8.72 5.13 -17.59
N ASP A 333 -9.14 4.35 -18.59
CA ASP A 333 -9.24 4.82 -19.98
C ASP A 333 -10.27 5.97 -20.13
N VAL A 334 -11.41 5.86 -19.41
CA VAL A 334 -12.44 6.92 -19.39
C VAL A 334 -11.89 8.18 -18.74
N LEU A 335 -11.25 8.08 -17.56
CA LEU A 335 -10.67 9.22 -16.86
C LEU A 335 -9.62 9.93 -17.75
N ALA A 336 -8.74 9.16 -18.39
CA ALA A 336 -7.73 9.69 -19.29
C ALA A 336 -8.35 10.42 -20.49
N SER A 337 -9.39 9.86 -21.13
CA SER A 337 -10.08 10.47 -22.26
C SER A 337 -10.78 11.79 -21.89
N ARG A 338 -11.14 11.95 -20.64
CA ARG A 338 -11.77 13.16 -20.07
C ARG A 338 -10.75 14.17 -19.54
N GLY A 339 -9.44 13.88 -19.64
CA GLY A 339 -8.37 14.76 -19.15
C GLY A 339 -8.25 14.80 -17.62
N ILE A 340 -8.84 13.83 -16.92
CA ILE A 340 -8.73 13.71 -15.45
C ILE A 340 -7.38 13.04 -15.13
N VAL A 341 -6.55 13.73 -14.36
CA VAL A 341 -5.24 13.21 -13.93
C VAL A 341 -5.43 12.24 -12.77
N VAL A 342 -4.87 11.04 -12.90
CA VAL A 342 -4.90 10.01 -11.82
C VAL A 342 -3.50 9.82 -11.26
N VAL A 343 -3.31 10.08 -9.97
CA VAL A 343 -2.09 9.69 -9.24
C VAL A 343 -2.29 8.26 -8.74
N PRO A 344 -1.57 7.30 -9.30
CA PRO A 344 -1.83 5.88 -9.02
C PRO A 344 -1.38 5.48 -7.61
N ASP A 345 -2.07 4.52 -7.03
CA ASP A 345 -1.87 3.97 -5.70
C ASP A 345 -0.41 3.54 -5.43
N VAL A 346 0.25 3.00 -6.46
CA VAL A 346 1.63 2.49 -6.35
C VAL A 346 2.62 3.56 -5.86
N VAL A 347 2.34 4.84 -6.09
CA VAL A 347 3.11 5.98 -5.55
C VAL A 347 2.28 6.79 -4.56
N CYS A 348 1.00 7.03 -4.81
CA CYS A 348 0.16 7.92 -4.04
C CYS A 348 0.07 7.52 -2.55
N ASN A 349 -0.19 6.25 -2.25
CA ASN A 349 -0.35 5.75 -0.89
C ASN A 349 0.95 5.14 -0.30
N ALA A 350 2.08 5.40 -0.89
CA ALA A 350 3.34 4.76 -0.53
C ALA A 350 4.06 5.41 0.69
N GLY A 351 3.48 6.44 1.30
CA GLY A 351 4.00 7.02 2.55
C GLY A 351 4.18 5.99 3.66
N GLY A 352 3.24 5.05 3.76
CA GLY A 352 3.32 3.97 4.74
C GLY A 352 4.54 3.05 4.60
N VAL A 353 4.89 2.62 3.39
CA VAL A 353 6.10 1.81 3.18
C VAL A 353 7.37 2.64 3.33
N THR A 354 7.33 3.94 3.02
CA THR A 354 8.45 4.87 3.22
C THR A 354 8.78 5.03 4.71
N VAL A 355 7.78 5.24 5.57
CA VAL A 355 8.03 5.30 7.02
C VAL A 355 8.41 3.92 7.58
N SER A 356 7.89 2.83 7.02
CA SER A 356 8.39 1.49 7.38
C SER A 356 9.87 1.30 7.01
N TYR A 357 10.34 1.90 5.92
CA TYR A 357 11.78 1.93 5.60
C TYR A 357 12.57 2.70 6.65
N PHE A 358 12.07 3.85 7.10
CA PHE A 358 12.73 4.61 8.17
C PHE A 358 12.75 3.87 9.49
N GLU A 359 11.68 3.15 9.86
CA GLU A 359 11.67 2.29 11.04
C GLU A 359 12.81 1.27 10.99
N TRP A 360 12.96 0.57 9.87
CA TRP A 360 14.04 -0.39 9.68
C TRP A 360 15.42 0.26 9.76
N VAL A 361 15.62 1.45 9.16
CA VAL A 361 16.89 2.20 9.23
C VAL A 361 17.21 2.59 10.67
N GLN A 362 16.22 3.10 11.41
CA GLN A 362 16.36 3.49 12.81
C GLN A 362 16.72 2.29 13.70
N ASP A 363 16.05 1.16 13.50
CA ASP A 363 16.33 -0.08 14.23
C ASP A 363 17.74 -0.62 13.93
N MET A 364 18.15 -0.61 12.66
CA MET A 364 19.50 -1.05 12.26
C MET A 364 20.61 -0.15 12.81
N ALA A 365 20.31 1.14 12.96
CA ALA A 365 21.26 2.12 13.47
C ALA A 365 21.17 2.29 15.00
N SER A 366 20.13 1.76 15.64
CA SER A 366 19.78 2.03 17.05
C SER A 366 19.72 3.53 17.37
N PHE A 367 19.24 4.32 16.41
CA PHE A 367 19.13 5.77 16.49
C PHE A 367 17.80 6.25 15.94
N PHE A 368 16.99 6.91 16.77
CA PHE A 368 15.62 7.25 16.45
C PHE A 368 15.47 8.75 16.16
N TRP A 369 14.62 9.04 15.15
CA TRP A 369 14.35 10.38 14.67
C TRP A 369 13.05 10.94 15.27
N SER A 370 12.95 12.26 15.34
CA SER A 370 11.71 12.95 15.66
C SER A 370 10.67 12.74 14.53
N GLU A 371 9.38 12.93 14.87
CA GLU A 371 8.30 12.84 13.86
C GLU A 371 8.50 13.89 12.74
N GLU A 372 9.00 15.06 13.06
CA GLU A 372 9.31 16.11 12.10
C GLU A 372 10.40 15.66 11.10
N GLU A 373 11.48 15.07 11.57
CA GLU A 373 12.53 14.54 10.70
C GLU A 373 12.02 13.44 9.78
N ILE A 374 11.18 12.54 10.33
CA ILE A 374 10.54 11.46 9.56
C ILE A 374 9.66 12.04 8.46
N ASN A 375 8.80 13.01 8.81
CA ASN A 375 7.89 13.65 7.87
C ASN A 375 8.67 14.38 6.76
N ASN A 376 9.68 15.18 7.10
CA ASN A 376 10.48 15.93 6.12
C ASN A 376 11.21 14.99 5.14
N ARG A 377 11.75 13.87 5.63
CA ARG A 377 12.42 12.87 4.79
C ARG A 377 11.41 12.14 3.90
N MET A 378 10.23 11.81 4.44
CA MET A 378 9.16 11.15 3.67
C MET A 378 8.64 12.08 2.56
N ASP A 379 8.37 13.34 2.88
CA ASP A 379 7.90 14.34 1.91
C ASP A 379 8.88 14.47 0.75
N LYS A 380 10.19 14.51 1.05
CA LYS A 380 11.21 14.54 0.01
C LYS A 380 11.18 13.30 -0.89
N ILE A 381 11.14 12.09 -0.34
CA ILE A 381 11.11 10.84 -1.12
C ILE A 381 9.85 10.79 -1.99
N MET A 382 8.69 11.15 -1.44
CA MET A 382 7.42 11.14 -2.15
C MET A 382 7.42 12.17 -3.29
N THR A 383 7.90 13.39 -3.03
CA THR A 383 8.02 14.44 -4.05
C THR A 383 8.98 14.01 -5.17
N ASP A 384 10.19 13.55 -4.83
CA ASP A 384 11.19 13.11 -5.81
C ASP A 384 10.64 11.96 -6.68
N ALA A 385 9.89 11.02 -6.08
CA ALA A 385 9.26 9.92 -6.83
C ALA A 385 8.21 10.45 -7.82
N MET A 386 7.36 11.38 -7.39
CA MET A 386 6.34 11.98 -8.26
C MET A 386 6.94 12.79 -9.39
N VAL A 387 8.04 13.54 -9.14
CA VAL A 387 8.81 14.24 -10.18
C VAL A 387 9.25 13.26 -11.28
N HIS A 388 9.89 12.16 -10.90
CA HIS A 388 10.37 11.16 -11.86
C HIS A 388 9.23 10.49 -12.65
N VAL A 389 8.12 10.17 -11.96
CA VAL A 389 6.95 9.56 -12.60
C VAL A 389 6.31 10.55 -13.60
N TRP A 390 6.18 11.83 -13.23
CA TRP A 390 5.64 12.87 -14.12
C TRP A 390 6.50 13.06 -15.36
N GLU A 391 7.82 13.18 -15.19
CA GLU A 391 8.77 13.34 -16.28
C GLU A 391 8.75 12.13 -17.23
N LYS A 392 8.68 10.90 -16.66
CA LYS A 392 8.57 9.67 -17.44
C LYS A 392 7.25 9.61 -18.22
N ALA A 393 6.14 10.05 -17.63
CA ALA A 393 4.85 10.12 -18.31
C ALA A 393 4.90 11.07 -19.51
N ALA A 394 5.53 12.23 -19.35
CA ALA A 394 5.73 13.18 -20.45
C ALA A 394 6.66 12.63 -21.54
N GLU A 395 7.80 12.01 -21.14
CA GLU A 395 8.77 11.39 -22.07
C GLU A 395 8.11 10.31 -22.94
N LYS A 396 7.29 9.45 -22.31
CA LYS A 396 6.68 8.28 -22.97
C LYS A 396 5.27 8.55 -23.52
N SER A 397 4.72 9.74 -23.31
CA SER A 397 3.35 10.10 -23.69
C SER A 397 2.32 9.08 -23.16
N CYS A 398 2.42 8.73 -21.87
CA CYS A 398 1.58 7.73 -21.23
C CYS A 398 1.00 8.23 -19.89
N SER A 399 0.07 7.46 -19.30
CA SER A 399 -0.51 7.79 -18.00
C SER A 399 0.52 7.73 -16.86
N LEU A 400 0.26 8.45 -15.77
CA LEU A 400 1.11 8.37 -14.55
C LEU A 400 1.20 6.94 -14.01
N ARG A 401 0.15 6.14 -14.13
CA ARG A 401 0.16 4.71 -13.74
C ARG A 401 1.17 3.93 -14.58
N THR A 402 1.10 4.03 -15.89
CA THR A 402 2.06 3.38 -16.80
C THR A 402 3.48 3.87 -16.51
N ALA A 403 3.66 5.17 -16.35
CA ALA A 403 4.97 5.77 -16.06
C ALA A 403 5.57 5.28 -14.72
N ALA A 404 4.76 5.15 -13.67
CA ALA A 404 5.21 4.62 -12.38
C ALA A 404 5.74 3.18 -12.50
N TYR A 405 5.06 2.34 -13.29
CA TYR A 405 5.52 0.98 -13.58
C TYR A 405 6.78 0.97 -14.45
N ILE A 406 6.90 1.85 -15.46
CA ILE A 406 8.12 1.98 -16.28
C ILE A 406 9.31 2.34 -15.38
N VAL A 407 9.19 3.37 -14.54
CA VAL A 407 10.24 3.81 -13.60
C VAL A 407 10.64 2.66 -12.66
N ALA A 408 9.67 1.95 -12.12
CA ALA A 408 9.93 0.81 -11.23
C ALA A 408 10.65 -0.33 -11.96
N CYS A 409 10.15 -0.74 -13.13
CA CYS A 409 10.73 -1.83 -13.91
C CYS A 409 12.13 -1.49 -14.40
N GLU A 410 12.38 -0.27 -14.91
CA GLU A 410 13.72 0.17 -15.30
C GLU A 410 14.73 0.00 -14.15
N ARG A 411 14.39 0.46 -12.93
CA ARG A 411 15.24 0.34 -11.75
C ARG A 411 15.51 -1.10 -11.34
N ILE A 412 14.49 -1.96 -11.39
CA ILE A 412 14.62 -3.37 -11.01
C ILE A 412 15.46 -4.12 -12.04
N LEU A 413 15.15 -3.93 -13.34
CA LEU A 413 15.78 -4.67 -14.42
C LEU A 413 17.24 -4.22 -14.64
N LEU A 414 17.54 -2.93 -14.45
CA LEU A 414 18.93 -2.45 -14.44
C LEU A 414 19.73 -3.12 -13.33
N ALA A 415 19.22 -3.14 -12.09
CA ALA A 415 19.87 -3.84 -10.99
C ALA A 415 20.01 -5.34 -11.26
N ARG A 416 19.03 -5.95 -11.95
CA ARG A 416 19.11 -7.36 -12.33
C ARG A 416 20.16 -7.60 -13.43
N LYS A 417 20.20 -6.75 -14.44
CA LYS A 417 21.20 -6.79 -15.53
C LYS A 417 22.62 -6.71 -14.96
N ASP A 418 22.88 -5.73 -14.08
CA ASP A 418 24.20 -5.50 -13.50
C ASP A 418 24.65 -6.66 -12.58
N ARG A 419 23.72 -7.32 -11.87
CA ARG A 419 24.02 -8.48 -11.01
C ARG A 419 24.16 -9.79 -11.76
N GLY A 420 23.61 -9.87 -12.97
CA GLY A 420 23.60 -11.09 -13.78
C GLY A 420 22.73 -12.21 -13.20
N ILE A 421 22.80 -13.39 -13.80
CA ILE A 421 22.16 -14.63 -13.34
C ILE A 421 23.26 -15.57 -12.84
N TYR A 422 23.25 -15.87 -11.55
CA TYR A 422 24.24 -16.76 -10.94
C TYR A 422 23.67 -18.20 -10.83
N PRO A 423 24.47 -19.25 -11.06
CA PRO A 423 25.76 -19.25 -11.77
C PRO A 423 25.56 -18.98 -13.25
N GLY A 424 26.32 -18.04 -13.84
CA GLY A 424 26.26 -17.64 -15.25
C GLY A 424 27.38 -18.30 -16.05
#